data_bcdf5d16ee894b10ad8ecba4d4653074
#
_entry.id   bcdf5d16ee894b10ad8ecba4d4653074
#
_cell.length_a   1.000
_cell.length_b   1.000
_cell.length_c   1.000
_cell.angle_alpha   90.00
_cell.angle_beta   90.00
_cell.angle_gamma   90.00
#
_symmetry.space_group_name_H-M   'P 1'
#
loop_
_entity.id
_entity.type
_entity.pdbx_description
1 polymer ?
#
loop_
_entity_poly.entity_id
_entity_poly.type
_entity_poly.pdbx_seq_one_letter_code
_entity_poly.pdbx_strand_id
1 'polypeptide(L)'
;MISSVSAIRDRFTALQRVHEVKTVAYFDGPGGTQVPASVAGAVSDYLLRHNANTHWGFPTSAETDAVVAGARAAMADFLDGSPDEIVFGPNMTTLTFHVARALGRRFPPGSEIVVTELDHRANVDPWLDMARMWNFEVRTVPFRSDTGTLELSDFESVVNSRTRLIAVGGASNALGSCLLYT
;
A
#
# COMPACT_ATOMS: atom_id res chain seq x y z
N MET A 1 -26.67 8.45 -1.62
CA MET A 1 -26.79 8.25 -3.08
C MET A 1 -25.40 8.14 -3.68
N ILE A 2 -25.17 7.15 -4.52
CA ILE A 2 -23.90 7.02 -5.27
C ILE A 2 -23.91 8.10 -6.36
N SER A 3 -22.83 8.90 -6.44
CA SER A 3 -22.66 9.92 -7.48
C SER A 3 -22.58 9.28 -8.88
N SER A 4 -23.07 9.96 -9.90
CA SER A 4 -22.91 9.49 -11.29
C SER A 4 -21.43 9.44 -11.69
N VAL A 5 -21.08 8.59 -12.64
CA VAL A 5 -19.71 8.50 -13.17
C VAL A 5 -19.24 9.86 -13.69
N SER A 6 -20.09 10.64 -14.36
CA SER A 6 -19.76 11.98 -14.81
C SER A 6 -19.39 12.89 -13.64
N ALA A 7 -20.24 12.94 -12.61
CA ALA A 7 -19.98 13.77 -11.43
C ALA A 7 -18.71 13.37 -10.65
N ILE A 8 -18.34 12.08 -10.70
CA ILE A 8 -17.06 11.61 -10.13
C ILE A 8 -15.91 12.11 -11.01
N ARG A 9 -15.99 11.93 -12.34
CA ARG A 9 -14.95 12.33 -13.28
C ARG A 9 -14.66 13.83 -13.23
N ASP A 10 -15.68 14.67 -13.05
CA ASP A 10 -15.53 16.12 -12.98
C ASP A 10 -14.68 16.60 -11.80
N ARG A 11 -14.46 15.75 -10.78
CA ARG A 11 -13.58 16.05 -9.66
C ARG A 11 -12.09 15.94 -10.01
N PHE A 12 -11.75 15.27 -11.12
CA PHE A 12 -10.39 14.98 -11.56
C PHE A 12 -10.02 15.84 -12.77
N THR A 13 -9.39 16.98 -12.53
CA THR A 13 -9.05 17.94 -13.59
C THR A 13 -8.13 17.35 -14.67
N ALA A 14 -7.29 16.41 -14.32
CA ALA A 14 -6.39 15.73 -15.27
C ALA A 14 -7.15 14.93 -16.34
N LEU A 15 -8.38 14.48 -16.07
CA LEU A 15 -9.21 13.76 -17.06
C LEU A 15 -9.75 14.67 -18.18
N GLN A 16 -9.59 15.98 -18.04
CA GLN A 16 -9.97 16.97 -19.05
C GLN A 16 -8.79 17.34 -19.98
N ARG A 17 -7.58 16.79 -19.73
CA ARG A 17 -6.42 17.08 -20.57
C ARG A 17 -6.64 16.60 -22.00
N VAL A 18 -6.18 17.43 -22.93
CA VAL A 18 -6.14 17.13 -24.36
C VAL A 18 -4.68 17.06 -24.81
N HIS A 19 -4.33 16.04 -25.59
CA HIS A 19 -3.05 15.89 -26.25
C HIS A 19 -3.32 15.56 -27.72
N GLU A 20 -2.75 16.33 -28.64
CA GLU A 20 -2.95 16.19 -30.08
C GLU A 20 -4.43 16.03 -30.47
N VAL A 21 -5.27 16.96 -30.01
CA VAL A 21 -6.73 17.04 -30.22
C VAL A 21 -7.56 15.88 -29.65
N LYS A 22 -6.95 14.97 -28.89
CA LYS A 22 -7.67 13.87 -28.23
C LYS A 22 -7.62 14.00 -26.71
N THR A 23 -8.73 13.65 -26.04
CA THR A 23 -8.75 13.55 -24.57
C THR A 23 -7.80 12.46 -24.12
N VAL A 24 -6.97 12.75 -23.12
CA VAL A 24 -6.02 11.79 -22.56
C VAL A 24 -6.77 10.69 -21.81
N ALA A 25 -6.41 9.43 -22.07
CA ALA A 25 -6.85 8.27 -21.32
C ALA A 25 -5.69 7.73 -20.46
N TYR A 26 -5.96 7.55 -19.18
CA TYR A 26 -4.98 7.08 -18.20
C TYR A 26 -5.23 5.61 -17.89
N PHE A 27 -4.38 4.73 -18.40
CA PHE A 27 -4.48 3.27 -18.20
C PHE A 27 -3.38 2.70 -17.30
N ASP A 28 -2.39 3.52 -16.92
CA ASP A 28 -1.30 3.11 -16.04
C ASP A 28 -1.52 3.63 -14.60
N GLY A 29 -2.56 3.09 -13.95
CA GLY A 29 -2.84 3.37 -12.54
C GLY A 29 -1.67 3.05 -11.59
N PRO A 30 -0.95 1.92 -11.77
CA PRO A 30 0.24 1.61 -10.96
C PRO A 30 1.39 2.62 -11.11
N GLY A 31 1.52 3.26 -12.27
CA GLY A 31 2.54 4.28 -12.53
C GLY A 31 2.19 5.67 -11.99
N GLY A 32 0.93 5.91 -11.64
CA GLY A 32 0.47 7.19 -11.07
C GLY A 32 -1.03 7.43 -11.25
N THR A 33 -1.76 7.37 -10.15
CA THR A 33 -3.20 7.65 -10.12
C THR A 33 -3.45 9.16 -10.12
N GLN A 34 -4.44 9.60 -10.91
CA GLN A 34 -4.89 10.98 -10.90
C GLN A 34 -5.59 11.31 -9.57
N VAL A 35 -5.45 12.55 -9.12
CA VAL A 35 -6.02 12.98 -7.82
C VAL A 35 -7.17 13.97 -8.01
N PRO A 36 -8.20 13.95 -7.15
CA PRO A 36 -9.24 14.95 -7.14
C PRO A 36 -8.69 16.35 -6.79
N ALA A 37 -9.27 17.39 -7.37
CA ALA A 37 -8.88 18.79 -7.07
C ALA A 37 -9.01 19.12 -5.57
N SER A 38 -9.98 18.53 -4.87
CA SER A 38 -10.15 18.69 -3.42
C SER A 38 -8.96 18.18 -2.59
N VAL A 39 -8.28 17.10 -3.04
CA VAL A 39 -7.08 16.59 -2.37
C VAL A 39 -5.92 17.57 -2.50
N ALA A 40 -5.67 18.07 -3.73
CA ALA A 40 -4.63 19.07 -3.96
C ALA A 40 -4.91 20.37 -3.16
N GLY A 41 -6.18 20.79 -3.12
CA GLY A 41 -6.62 21.94 -2.33
C GLY A 41 -6.39 21.76 -0.82
N ALA A 42 -6.73 20.61 -0.27
CA ALA A 42 -6.52 20.31 1.16
C ALA A 42 -5.04 20.31 1.54
N VAL A 43 -4.16 19.74 0.70
CA VAL A 43 -2.70 19.77 0.93
C VAL A 43 -2.18 21.20 0.89
N SER A 44 -2.60 21.99 -0.11
CA SER A 44 -2.19 23.39 -0.22
C SER A 44 -2.66 24.22 0.99
N ASP A 45 -3.92 24.06 1.41
CA ASP A 45 -4.47 24.77 2.55
C ASP A 45 -3.73 24.44 3.84
N TYR A 46 -3.48 23.14 4.09
CA TYR A 46 -2.71 22.72 5.26
C TYR A 46 -1.30 23.34 5.29
N LEU A 47 -0.58 23.28 4.17
CA LEU A 47 0.79 23.82 4.10
C LEU A 47 0.83 25.33 4.30
N LEU A 48 -0.17 26.07 3.85
CA LEU A 48 -0.20 27.52 3.92
C LEU A 48 -0.74 28.07 5.25
N ARG A 49 -1.55 27.30 5.98
CA ARG A 49 -2.31 27.83 7.12
C ARG A 49 -2.17 27.05 8.42
N HIS A 50 -1.91 25.73 8.36
CA HIS A 50 -2.02 24.82 9.50
C HIS A 50 -0.73 24.08 9.83
N ASN A 51 0.31 24.20 9.00
CA ASN A 51 1.55 23.44 9.10
C ASN A 51 2.23 23.62 10.45
N ALA A 52 2.19 22.59 11.30
CA ALA A 52 2.76 22.61 12.66
C ALA A 52 3.15 21.20 13.11
N ASN A 53 3.98 21.13 14.16
CA ASN A 53 4.22 19.89 14.89
C ASN A 53 2.96 19.48 15.66
N THR A 54 2.81 18.17 15.86
CA THR A 54 1.74 17.56 16.66
C THR A 54 1.98 17.67 18.17
N HIS A 55 0.90 17.53 18.95
CA HIS A 55 0.93 17.37 20.42
C HIS A 55 1.49 18.57 21.20
N TRP A 56 1.28 19.80 20.71
CA TRP A 56 1.61 21.03 21.41
C TRP A 56 0.36 21.84 21.78
N GLY A 57 0.50 22.77 22.74
CA GLY A 57 -0.62 23.53 23.31
C GLY A 57 -1.05 24.77 22.53
N PHE A 58 -0.78 24.89 21.23
CA PHE A 58 -1.18 26.01 20.39
C PHE A 58 -2.11 25.59 19.24
N PRO A 59 -2.94 26.52 18.71
CA PRO A 59 -4.04 26.17 17.79
C PRO A 59 -3.65 25.33 16.58
N THR A 60 -2.60 25.71 15.83
CA THR A 60 -2.19 24.97 14.61
C THR A 60 -1.70 23.56 14.92
N SER A 61 -1.15 23.31 16.11
CA SER A 61 -0.81 21.94 16.55
C SER A 61 -2.06 21.11 16.81
N ALA A 62 -3.06 21.67 17.47
CA ALA A 62 -4.34 20.99 17.68
C ALA A 62 -5.07 20.71 16.35
N GLU A 63 -4.98 21.63 15.38
CA GLU A 63 -5.51 21.42 14.02
C GLU A 63 -4.79 20.29 13.30
N THR A 64 -3.46 20.21 13.42
CA THR A 64 -2.66 19.10 12.88
C THR A 64 -3.05 17.76 13.51
N ASP A 65 -3.21 17.71 14.84
CA ASP A 65 -3.67 16.53 15.56
C ASP A 65 -5.06 16.08 15.05
N ALA A 66 -5.97 17.03 14.86
CA ALA A 66 -7.31 16.76 14.34
C ALA A 66 -7.28 16.20 12.90
N VAL A 67 -6.42 16.73 12.02
CA VAL A 67 -6.24 16.22 10.65
C VAL A 67 -5.74 14.78 10.68
N VAL A 68 -4.72 14.47 11.49
CA VAL A 68 -4.16 13.12 11.59
C VAL A 68 -5.18 12.13 12.18
N ALA A 69 -5.88 12.53 13.25
CA ALA A 69 -6.91 11.68 13.85
C ALA A 69 -8.09 11.42 12.90
N GLY A 70 -8.57 12.47 12.21
CA GLY A 70 -9.62 12.34 11.21
C GLY A 70 -9.25 11.45 10.04
N ALA A 71 -8.00 11.55 9.56
CA ALA A 71 -7.50 10.68 8.50
C ALA A 71 -7.43 9.20 8.93
N ARG A 72 -6.96 8.92 10.15
CA ARG A 72 -6.95 7.56 10.71
C ARG A 72 -8.36 6.99 10.84
N ALA A 73 -9.30 7.76 11.38
CA ALA A 73 -10.70 7.34 11.49
C ALA A 73 -11.31 7.02 10.12
N ALA A 74 -11.14 7.90 9.14
CA ALA A 74 -11.66 7.69 7.79
C ALA A 74 -11.08 6.43 7.10
N MET A 75 -9.77 6.16 7.30
CA MET A 75 -9.17 4.95 6.75
C MET A 75 -9.57 3.68 7.52
N ALA A 76 -9.77 3.77 8.82
CA ALA A 76 -10.29 2.68 9.63
C ALA A 76 -11.71 2.29 9.18
N ASP A 77 -12.59 3.26 8.99
CA ASP A 77 -13.94 3.05 8.44
C ASP A 77 -13.90 2.41 7.04
N PHE A 78 -12.98 2.85 6.18
CA PHE A 78 -12.84 2.32 4.82
C PHE A 78 -12.33 0.87 4.80
N LEU A 79 -11.46 0.50 5.75
CA LEU A 79 -10.83 -0.82 5.83
C LEU A 79 -11.51 -1.78 6.82
N ASP A 80 -12.63 -1.36 7.43
CA ASP A 80 -13.34 -2.11 8.48
C ASP A 80 -12.42 -2.47 9.66
N GLY A 81 -11.64 -1.49 10.13
CA GLY A 81 -10.66 -1.64 11.19
C GLY A 81 -10.77 -0.57 12.28
N SER A 82 -9.76 -0.49 13.14
CA SER A 82 -9.64 0.51 14.20
C SER A 82 -8.65 1.62 13.80
N PRO A 83 -8.84 2.89 14.22
CA PRO A 83 -7.88 3.97 14.00
C PRO A 83 -6.45 3.65 14.48
N ASP A 84 -6.31 2.83 15.52
CA ASP A 84 -5.02 2.40 16.07
C ASP A 84 -4.28 1.40 15.16
N GLU A 85 -4.97 0.78 14.21
CA GLU A 85 -4.40 -0.13 13.21
C GLU A 85 -3.93 0.61 11.95
N ILE A 86 -4.23 1.90 11.83
CA ILE A 86 -3.87 2.70 10.65
C ILE A 86 -2.53 3.41 10.86
N VAL A 87 -1.59 3.13 9.96
CA VAL A 87 -0.27 3.77 9.93
C VAL A 87 -0.08 4.47 8.59
N PHE A 88 0.22 5.76 8.62
CA PHE A 88 0.58 6.53 7.43
C PHE A 88 2.09 6.61 7.24
N GLY A 89 2.51 6.67 5.99
CA GLY A 89 3.90 6.87 5.61
C GLY A 89 4.01 7.41 4.18
N PRO A 90 5.23 7.71 3.71
CA PRO A 90 5.43 8.32 2.38
C PRO A 90 4.93 7.44 1.24
N ASN A 91 5.04 6.12 1.37
CA ASN A 91 4.59 5.13 0.39
C ASN A 91 4.65 3.72 0.98
N MET A 92 4.03 2.76 0.29
CA MET A 92 3.99 1.35 0.68
C MET A 92 5.40 0.76 0.86
N THR A 93 6.34 1.02 -0.04
CA THR A 93 7.70 0.49 0.03
C THR A 93 8.39 0.86 1.35
N THR A 94 8.36 2.14 1.72
CA THR A 94 8.95 2.63 2.98
C THR A 94 8.29 2.00 4.20
N LEU A 95 6.95 1.90 4.18
CA LEU A 95 6.20 1.26 5.27
C LEU A 95 6.54 -0.22 5.40
N THR A 96 6.64 -0.95 4.29
CA THR A 96 7.02 -2.38 4.31
C THR A 96 8.43 -2.57 4.88
N PHE A 97 9.40 -1.71 4.53
CA PHE A 97 10.73 -1.74 5.15
C PHE A 97 10.68 -1.47 6.66
N HIS A 98 9.83 -0.56 7.13
CA HIS A 98 9.68 -0.32 8.58
C HIS A 98 9.08 -1.53 9.28
N VAL A 99 8.03 -2.14 8.72
CA VAL A 99 7.41 -3.35 9.27
C VAL A 99 8.39 -4.52 9.27
N ALA A 100 9.15 -4.74 8.18
CA ALA A 100 10.14 -5.79 8.08
C ALA A 100 11.21 -5.68 9.18
N ARG A 101 11.75 -4.49 9.40
CA ARG A 101 12.74 -4.25 10.47
C ARG A 101 12.17 -4.46 11.87
N ALA A 102 10.91 -4.09 12.10
CA ALA A 102 10.25 -4.28 13.39
C ALA A 102 9.98 -5.77 13.68
N LEU A 103 9.52 -6.53 12.68
CA LEU A 103 9.22 -7.96 12.80
C LEU A 103 10.50 -8.80 12.91
N GLY A 104 11.55 -8.47 12.15
CA GLY A 104 12.80 -9.21 12.17
C GLY A 104 13.40 -9.35 13.57
N ARG A 105 13.21 -8.35 14.43
CA ARG A 105 13.65 -8.38 15.83
C ARG A 105 12.86 -9.35 16.71
N ARG A 106 11.69 -9.78 16.27
CA ARG A 106 10.77 -10.62 17.05
C ARG A 106 10.80 -12.09 16.64
N PHE A 107 11.32 -12.37 15.45
CA PHE A 107 11.36 -13.74 14.95
C PHE A 107 12.58 -14.49 15.52
N PRO A 108 12.41 -15.76 15.91
CA PRO A 108 13.49 -16.56 16.42
C PRO A 108 14.53 -16.87 15.33
N PRO A 109 15.80 -17.15 15.71
CA PRO A 109 16.81 -17.63 14.77
C PRO A 109 16.34 -18.86 13.98
N GLY A 110 16.70 -18.93 12.70
CA GLY A 110 16.27 -20.01 11.80
C GLY A 110 14.84 -19.89 11.27
N SER A 111 14.20 -18.74 11.49
CA SER A 111 12.89 -18.43 10.88
C SER A 111 12.97 -18.44 9.36
N GLU A 112 11.83 -18.75 8.73
CA GLU A 112 11.66 -18.70 7.28
C GLU A 112 10.62 -17.67 6.88
N ILE A 113 10.89 -17.01 5.75
CA ILE A 113 10.02 -16.01 5.12
C ILE A 113 9.59 -16.55 3.76
N VAL A 114 8.31 -16.51 3.47
CA VAL A 114 7.77 -16.87 2.16
C VAL A 114 7.44 -15.61 1.38
N VAL A 115 7.92 -15.51 0.14
CA VAL A 115 7.59 -14.47 -0.83
C VAL A 115 7.09 -15.12 -2.11
N THR A 116 6.60 -14.35 -3.08
CA THR A 116 6.16 -14.87 -4.37
C THR A 116 6.92 -14.25 -5.54
N GLU A 117 6.96 -14.95 -6.67
CA GLU A 117 7.52 -14.41 -7.91
C GLU A 117 6.61 -13.38 -8.58
N LEU A 118 5.32 -13.36 -8.23
CA LEU A 118 4.31 -12.48 -8.84
C LEU A 118 4.18 -11.13 -8.12
N ASP A 119 4.71 -11.02 -6.92
CA ASP A 119 4.58 -9.80 -6.12
C ASP A 119 5.42 -8.64 -6.67
N HIS A 120 4.90 -7.43 -6.46
CA HIS A 120 5.68 -6.21 -6.68
C HIS A 120 6.92 -6.18 -5.78
N ARG A 121 8.04 -5.68 -6.30
CA ARG A 121 9.31 -5.60 -5.57
C ARG A 121 9.21 -4.92 -4.20
N ALA A 122 8.28 -3.96 -4.05
CA ALA A 122 7.99 -3.32 -2.76
C ALA A 122 7.46 -4.28 -1.69
N ASN A 123 6.90 -5.45 -2.09
CA ASN A 123 6.46 -6.52 -1.19
C ASN A 123 7.40 -7.75 -1.23
N VAL A 124 8.57 -7.64 -1.82
CA VAL A 124 9.61 -8.68 -1.86
C VAL A 124 10.89 -8.18 -1.22
N ASP A 125 11.46 -7.09 -1.74
CA ASP A 125 12.78 -6.60 -1.33
C ASP A 125 12.93 -6.29 0.17
N PRO A 126 11.93 -5.68 0.86
CA PRO A 126 12.04 -5.46 2.30
C PRO A 126 12.18 -6.75 3.11
N TRP A 127 11.54 -7.82 2.67
CA TRP A 127 11.60 -9.12 3.31
C TRP A 127 12.93 -9.84 3.03
N LEU A 128 13.45 -9.72 1.80
CA LEU A 128 14.78 -10.21 1.47
C LEU A 128 15.87 -9.49 2.27
N ASP A 129 15.74 -8.18 2.45
CA ASP A 129 16.66 -7.36 3.24
C ASP A 129 16.61 -7.76 4.73
N MET A 130 15.41 -7.92 5.27
CA MET A 130 15.20 -8.45 6.62
C MET A 130 15.84 -9.83 6.78
N ALA A 131 15.62 -10.75 5.84
CA ALA A 131 16.16 -12.09 5.89
C ALA A 131 17.71 -12.09 5.91
N ARG A 132 18.35 -11.26 5.09
CA ARG A 132 19.82 -11.07 5.11
C ARG A 132 20.30 -10.54 6.46
N MET A 133 19.61 -9.53 7.01
CA MET A 133 19.98 -8.86 8.24
C MET A 133 19.94 -9.78 9.48
N TRP A 134 18.97 -10.72 9.49
CA TRP A 134 18.70 -11.61 10.62
C TRP A 134 19.07 -13.07 10.35
N ASN A 135 19.68 -13.34 9.19
CA ASN A 135 20.06 -14.69 8.74
C ASN A 135 18.86 -15.66 8.72
N PHE A 136 17.73 -15.20 8.16
CA PHE A 136 16.55 -16.02 7.91
C PHE A 136 16.63 -16.65 6.52
N GLU A 137 15.95 -17.77 6.33
CA GLU A 137 15.82 -18.42 5.04
C GLU A 137 14.60 -17.81 4.28
N VAL A 138 14.77 -17.64 2.96
CA VAL A 138 13.65 -17.17 2.11
C VAL A 138 13.23 -18.31 1.19
N ARG A 139 11.93 -18.58 1.20
CA ARG A 139 11.25 -19.50 0.29
C ARG A 139 10.43 -18.70 -0.71
N THR A 140 10.43 -19.11 -1.97
CA THR A 140 9.70 -18.41 -3.03
C THR A 140 8.63 -19.32 -3.61
N VAL A 141 7.39 -18.82 -3.65
CA VAL A 141 6.28 -19.47 -4.35
C VAL A 141 6.40 -19.12 -5.84
N PRO A 142 6.46 -20.12 -6.74
CA PRO A 142 6.63 -19.89 -8.16
C PRO A 142 5.36 -19.29 -8.79
N PHE A 143 5.56 -18.52 -9.83
CA PHE A 143 4.51 -17.95 -10.66
C PHE A 143 4.19 -18.87 -11.83
N ARG A 144 2.91 -19.08 -12.10
CA ARG A 144 2.43 -19.85 -13.27
C ARG A 144 2.32 -18.93 -14.48
N SER A 145 3.28 -18.99 -15.38
CA SER A 145 3.35 -18.10 -16.54
C SER A 145 2.24 -18.31 -17.58
N ASP A 146 1.65 -19.50 -17.62
CA ASP A 146 0.55 -19.86 -18.52
C ASP A 146 -0.82 -19.33 -18.08
N THR A 147 -1.06 -19.23 -16.76
CA THR A 147 -2.33 -18.78 -16.19
C THR A 147 -2.25 -17.38 -15.59
N GLY A 148 -1.06 -16.88 -15.27
CA GLY A 148 -0.87 -15.60 -14.58
C GLY A 148 -1.22 -15.67 -13.08
N THR A 149 -1.17 -16.87 -12.46
CA THR A 149 -1.64 -17.12 -11.09
C THR A 149 -0.56 -17.68 -10.16
N LEU A 150 -0.87 -17.72 -8.89
CA LEU A 150 -0.20 -18.52 -7.86
C LEU A 150 -1.13 -19.66 -7.46
N GLU A 151 -0.59 -20.85 -7.24
CA GLU A 151 -1.36 -22.02 -6.83
C GLU A 151 -1.21 -22.31 -5.33
N LEU A 152 -2.30 -22.65 -4.64
CA LEU A 152 -2.28 -22.93 -3.21
C LEU A 152 -1.34 -24.10 -2.87
N SER A 153 -1.29 -25.12 -3.73
CA SER A 153 -0.37 -26.27 -3.58
C SER A 153 1.11 -25.88 -3.58
N ASP A 154 1.48 -24.78 -4.26
CA ASP A 154 2.86 -24.30 -4.26
C ASP A 154 3.18 -23.63 -2.90
N PHE A 155 2.21 -22.94 -2.28
CA PHE A 155 2.36 -22.45 -0.90
C PHE A 155 2.50 -23.62 0.10
N GLU A 156 1.65 -24.64 -0.01
CA GLU A 156 1.71 -25.83 0.86
C GLU A 156 3.08 -26.52 0.79
N SER A 157 3.74 -26.49 -0.36
CA SER A 157 5.06 -27.09 -0.55
C SER A 157 6.19 -26.35 0.14
N VAL A 158 6.05 -25.05 0.40
CA VAL A 158 7.12 -24.20 0.97
C VAL A 158 6.85 -23.77 2.41
N VAL A 159 5.59 -23.79 2.86
CA VAL A 159 5.22 -23.41 4.23
C VAL A 159 5.49 -24.57 5.18
N ASN A 160 6.12 -24.28 6.31
CA ASN A 160 6.45 -25.27 7.33
C ASN A 160 6.47 -24.66 8.75
N SER A 161 6.85 -25.45 9.77
CA SER A 161 6.85 -25.01 11.17
C SER A 161 7.81 -23.85 11.49
N ARG A 162 8.78 -23.55 10.62
CA ARG A 162 9.70 -22.42 10.76
C ARG A 162 9.21 -21.16 10.07
N THR A 163 8.20 -21.24 9.21
CA THR A 163 7.61 -20.09 8.53
C THR A 163 7.00 -19.12 9.54
N ARG A 164 7.41 -17.86 9.50
CA ARG A 164 6.94 -16.79 10.39
C ARG A 164 6.21 -15.68 9.65
N LEU A 165 6.40 -15.62 8.33
CA LEU A 165 5.77 -14.60 7.51
C LEU A 165 5.57 -15.14 6.09
N ILE A 166 4.41 -14.81 5.53
CA ILE A 166 4.09 -14.99 4.12
C ILE A 166 3.76 -13.60 3.57
N ALA A 167 4.56 -13.12 2.63
CA ALA A 167 4.31 -11.86 1.93
C ALA A 167 3.68 -12.17 0.57
N VAL A 168 2.40 -11.84 0.44
CA VAL A 168 1.62 -12.07 -0.80
C VAL A 168 0.68 -10.90 -1.05
N GLY A 169 0.65 -10.42 -2.29
CA GLY A 169 -0.28 -9.39 -2.72
C GLY A 169 -1.67 -9.95 -3.00
N GLY A 170 -2.72 -9.16 -2.81
CA GLY A 170 -4.10 -9.54 -3.17
C GLY A 170 -4.35 -9.56 -4.68
N ALA A 171 -3.57 -8.79 -5.45
CA ALA A 171 -3.64 -8.72 -6.92
C ALA A 171 -2.32 -8.26 -7.52
N SER A 172 -2.02 -8.71 -8.74
CA SER A 172 -0.83 -8.29 -9.47
C SER A 172 -1.01 -6.90 -10.07
N ASN A 173 -0.09 -5.98 -9.78
CA ASN A 173 -0.05 -4.66 -10.39
C ASN A 173 0.38 -4.71 -11.88
N ALA A 174 1.05 -5.77 -12.31
CA ALA A 174 1.54 -5.92 -13.68
C ALA A 174 0.53 -6.64 -14.58
N LEU A 175 -0.08 -7.73 -14.09
CA LEU A 175 -0.97 -8.57 -14.88
C LEU A 175 -2.45 -8.30 -14.62
N GLY A 176 -2.80 -7.69 -13.49
CA GLY A 176 -4.18 -7.49 -13.07
C GLY A 176 -4.86 -8.77 -12.57
N SER A 177 -4.16 -9.91 -12.53
CA SER A 177 -4.69 -11.13 -11.93
C SER A 177 -4.89 -10.95 -10.43
N CYS A 178 -6.05 -11.34 -9.92
CA CYS A 178 -6.33 -11.41 -8.50
C CYS A 178 -5.86 -12.77 -7.97
N LEU A 179 -5.13 -12.75 -6.85
CA LEU A 179 -4.53 -13.96 -6.29
C LEU A 179 -5.42 -14.65 -5.24
N LEU A 180 -6.50 -13.98 -4.83
CA LEU A 180 -7.37 -14.43 -3.75
C LEU A 180 -8.82 -14.71 -4.19
N TYR A 181 -9.11 -14.75 -5.48
CA TYR A 181 -10.39 -15.25 -5.97
C TYR A 181 -10.36 -16.78 -6.00
N THR A 182 -10.94 -17.37 -4.99
CA THR A 182 -11.38 -18.76 -4.98
C THR A 182 -12.90 -18.80 -5.05
#